data_5f932461ef7a270a426da4c6b6f232d8
#
_entry.id   5f932461ef7a270a426da4c6b6f232d8
#
_cell.length_a   1.000
_cell.length_b   1.000
_cell.length_c   1.000
_cell.angle_alpha   90.00
_cell.angle_beta   90.00
_cell.angle_gamma   90.00
#
_symmetry.space_group_name_H-M   'P 1'
#
loop_
_entity.id
_entity.type
_entity.pdbx_description
1 polymer ?
#
loop_
_entity_poly.entity_id
_entity_poly.type
_entity_poly.pdbx_seq_one_letter_code
_entity_poly.pdbx_strand_id
1 'polypeptide(L)'
;MLSRISKIPEKFSKVRHIIERMYKNDDTFRSIYEDYETYLDALQFWEQSSSDDAAARRSEYTQLAGELEEELTQILNKSESWKP
;
A
#
# COMPACT_ATOMS: atom_id res chain seq x y z
N MET A 1 -8.96 -12.93 9.95
CA MET A 1 -7.93 -13.30 9.02
C MET A 1 -7.23 -12.13 8.45
N LEU A 2 -5.97 -12.25 8.36
CA LEU A 2 -5.14 -11.15 7.92
C LEU A 2 -4.55 -11.37 6.55
N SER A 3 -5.17 -12.22 5.77
CA SER A 3 -4.65 -12.57 4.45
C SER A 3 -4.54 -11.35 3.55
N ARG A 4 -5.38 -10.34 3.77
CA ARG A 4 -5.34 -9.18 2.91
C ARG A 4 -4.13 -8.31 3.15
N ILE A 5 -3.42 -8.54 4.25
CA ILE A 5 -2.24 -7.76 4.56
C ILE A 5 -0.97 -8.56 4.33
N SER A 6 -1.08 -9.66 3.63
CA SER A 6 0.08 -10.52 3.42
C SER A 6 1.11 -9.90 2.49
N LYS A 7 0.74 -8.86 1.74
CA LYS A 7 1.62 -8.26 0.74
C LYS A 7 2.28 -6.99 1.21
N ILE A 8 2.52 -6.87 2.50
CA ILE A 8 3.17 -5.66 3.01
C ILE A 8 4.55 -5.52 2.39
N PRO A 9 4.82 -4.37 1.74
CA PRO A 9 6.14 -4.16 1.15
C PRO A 9 7.24 -4.16 2.21
N GLU A 10 8.43 -4.50 1.77
CA GLU A 10 9.55 -4.61 2.68
C GLU A 10 9.81 -3.32 3.44
N LYS A 11 9.59 -2.17 2.82
CA LYS A 11 9.81 -0.88 3.48
C LYS A 11 8.91 -0.70 4.69
N PHE A 12 7.81 -1.41 4.76
CA PHE A 12 6.88 -1.31 5.89
C PHE A 12 7.02 -2.48 6.86
N SER A 13 7.98 -3.37 6.65
CA SER A 13 8.05 -4.59 7.45
C SER A 13 8.25 -4.31 8.93
N LYS A 14 8.96 -3.24 9.26
CA LYS A 14 9.25 -2.93 10.65
C LYS A 14 8.04 -2.40 11.41
N VAL A 15 7.04 -1.92 10.69
CA VAL A 15 5.82 -1.41 11.30
C VAL A 15 4.62 -2.30 10.96
N ARG A 16 4.89 -3.55 10.62
CA ARG A 16 3.83 -4.46 10.22
C ARG A 16 2.75 -4.56 11.28
N HIS A 17 3.12 -4.65 12.54
CA HIS A 17 2.14 -4.79 13.61
C HIS A 17 1.28 -3.54 13.74
N ILE A 18 1.84 -2.38 13.44
CA ILE A 18 1.06 -1.15 13.47
C ILE A 18 0.06 -1.13 12.31
N ILE A 19 0.51 -1.56 11.13
CA ILE A 19 -0.36 -1.64 9.98
C ILE A 19 -1.53 -2.58 10.26
N GLU A 20 -1.24 -3.74 10.82
CA GLU A 20 -2.29 -4.71 11.11
C GLU A 20 -3.30 -4.16 12.10
N ARG A 21 -2.81 -3.47 13.13
CA ARG A 21 -3.70 -2.90 14.12
C ARG A 21 -4.58 -1.81 13.52
N MET A 22 -3.99 -0.94 12.73
CA MET A 22 -4.76 0.13 12.12
C MET A 22 -5.74 -0.38 11.09
N TYR A 23 -5.35 -1.41 10.37
CA TYR A 23 -6.24 -2.03 9.39
C TYR A 23 -7.52 -2.54 10.08
N LYS A 24 -7.38 -3.08 11.27
CA LYS A 24 -8.52 -3.60 12.01
C LYS A 24 -9.38 -2.50 12.61
N ASN A 25 -8.77 -1.42 13.05
CA ASN A 25 -9.46 -0.45 13.90
C ASN A 25 -9.77 0.87 13.24
N ASP A 26 -9.26 1.12 12.05
CA ASP A 26 -9.44 2.42 11.41
C ASP A 26 -9.95 2.21 9.99
N ASP A 27 -11.22 2.57 9.78
CA ASP A 27 -11.85 2.34 8.48
C ASP A 27 -11.18 3.13 7.36
N THR A 28 -10.77 4.35 7.67
CA THR A 28 -10.10 5.19 6.67
C THR A 28 -8.77 4.58 6.27
N PHE A 29 -7.98 4.15 7.25
CA PHE A 29 -6.71 3.51 6.95
C PHE A 29 -6.92 2.25 6.12
N ARG A 30 -7.90 1.45 6.50
CA ARG A 30 -8.16 0.19 5.78
C ARG A 30 -8.50 0.47 4.33
N SER A 31 -9.32 1.49 4.08
CA SER A 31 -9.71 1.81 2.72
C SER A 31 -8.50 2.22 1.88
N ILE A 32 -7.64 3.06 2.44
CA ILE A 32 -6.43 3.49 1.74
C ILE A 32 -5.52 2.31 1.48
N TYR A 33 -5.35 1.46 2.47
CA TYR A 33 -4.44 0.33 2.34
C TYR A 33 -4.95 -0.67 1.30
N GLU A 34 -6.26 -0.89 1.25
CA GLU A 34 -6.82 -1.80 0.26
C GLU A 34 -6.64 -1.25 -1.16
N ASP A 35 -6.80 0.05 -1.32
CA ASP A 35 -6.55 0.66 -2.62
C ASP A 35 -5.08 0.52 -3.00
N TYR A 36 -4.20 0.69 -2.05
CA TYR A 36 -2.77 0.54 -2.29
C TYR A 36 -2.45 -0.87 -2.77
N GLU A 37 -3.01 -1.87 -2.10
CA GLU A 37 -2.79 -3.25 -2.53
C GLU A 37 -3.33 -3.51 -3.93
N THR A 38 -4.48 -2.92 -4.24
CA THR A 38 -5.05 -3.06 -5.57
C THR A 38 -4.11 -2.51 -6.63
N TYR A 39 -3.53 -1.34 -6.36
CA TYR A 39 -2.61 -0.75 -7.32
C TYR A 39 -1.32 -1.56 -7.46
N LEU A 40 -0.84 -2.14 -6.36
CA LEU A 40 0.33 -3.01 -6.44
C LEU A 40 0.05 -4.26 -7.27
N ASP A 41 -1.14 -4.83 -7.10
CA ASP A 41 -1.52 -5.99 -7.90
C ASP A 41 -1.62 -5.63 -9.38
N ALA A 42 -2.20 -4.48 -9.68
CA ALA A 42 -2.29 -4.03 -11.06
C ALA A 42 -0.92 -3.78 -11.66
N LEU A 43 -0.03 -3.18 -10.87
CA LEU A 43 1.33 -2.94 -11.34
C LEU A 43 2.03 -4.25 -11.67
N GLN A 44 1.89 -5.23 -10.79
CA GLN A 44 2.51 -6.54 -11.03
C GLN A 44 1.97 -7.17 -12.30
N PHE A 45 0.67 -7.05 -12.53
CA PHE A 45 0.07 -7.55 -13.75
C PHE A 45 0.71 -6.91 -14.99
N TRP A 46 0.85 -5.59 -14.97
CA TRP A 46 1.38 -4.89 -16.12
C TRP A 46 2.88 -5.08 -16.30
N GLU A 47 3.60 -5.37 -15.21
CA GLU A 47 5.02 -5.68 -15.32
C GLU A 47 5.26 -6.96 -16.09
N GLN A 48 4.30 -7.87 -16.06
CA GLN A 48 4.43 -9.14 -16.77
C GLN A 48 3.77 -9.12 -18.13
N SER A 49 3.16 -8.01 -18.50
CA SER A 49 2.44 -7.91 -19.76
C SER A 49 3.37 -7.46 -20.88
N SER A 50 3.14 -8.00 -22.06
CA SER A 50 3.90 -7.58 -23.25
C SER A 50 3.06 -6.72 -24.18
N SER A 51 1.90 -6.24 -23.72
CA SER A 51 1.05 -5.44 -24.59
C SER A 51 1.65 -4.05 -24.79
N ASP A 52 1.18 -3.38 -25.85
CA ASP A 52 1.76 -2.11 -26.26
C ASP A 52 1.61 -1.01 -25.23
N ASP A 53 0.52 -1.03 -24.46
CA ASP A 53 0.31 0.02 -23.47
C ASP A 53 0.78 -0.38 -22.08
N ALA A 54 1.51 -1.49 -21.96
CA ALA A 54 1.99 -1.93 -20.64
C ALA A 54 2.89 -0.89 -20.00
N ALA A 55 3.78 -0.26 -20.77
CA ALA A 55 4.69 0.72 -20.20
C ALA A 55 3.94 1.91 -19.62
N ALA A 56 2.93 2.40 -20.32
CA ALA A 56 2.13 3.52 -19.84
C ALA A 56 1.36 3.12 -18.57
N ARG A 57 0.83 1.91 -18.55
CA ARG A 57 0.09 1.44 -17.39
C ARG A 57 1.00 1.26 -16.18
N ARG A 58 2.21 0.74 -16.40
CA ARG A 58 3.16 0.61 -15.31
C ARG A 58 3.48 1.95 -14.69
N SER A 59 3.70 2.96 -15.54
CA SER A 59 3.98 4.30 -15.03
C SER A 59 2.82 4.85 -14.23
N GLU A 60 1.62 4.67 -14.75
CA GLU A 60 0.41 5.16 -14.10
C GLU A 60 0.22 4.54 -12.72
N TYR A 61 0.33 3.21 -12.63
CA TYR A 61 0.11 2.53 -11.36
C TYR A 61 1.25 2.73 -10.38
N THR A 62 2.48 2.91 -10.89
CA THR A 62 3.59 3.26 -10.02
C THR A 62 3.33 4.58 -9.32
N GLN A 63 2.83 5.56 -10.08
CA GLN A 63 2.54 6.86 -9.50
C GLN A 63 1.39 6.78 -8.49
N LEU A 64 0.32 6.08 -8.85
CA LEU A 64 -0.82 5.94 -7.96
C LEU A 64 -0.45 5.24 -6.66
N ALA A 65 0.30 4.15 -6.78
CA ALA A 65 0.74 3.44 -5.59
C ALA A 65 1.66 4.31 -4.74
N GLY A 66 2.52 5.09 -5.39
CA GLY A 66 3.42 5.98 -4.67
C GLY A 66 2.69 7.04 -3.86
N GLU A 67 1.61 7.58 -4.43
CA GLU A 67 0.82 8.57 -3.73
C GLU A 67 0.17 8.01 -2.47
N LEU A 68 -0.38 6.80 -2.58
CA LEU A 68 -0.98 6.16 -1.42
C LEU A 68 0.07 5.74 -0.41
N GLU A 69 1.25 5.35 -0.88
CA GLU A 69 2.35 5.02 0.00
C GLU A 69 2.74 6.20 0.86
N GLU A 70 2.78 7.38 0.27
CA GLU A 70 3.05 8.60 1.02
C GLU A 70 1.99 8.85 2.06
N GLU A 71 0.73 8.68 1.69
CA GLU A 71 -0.36 8.87 2.62
C GLU A 71 -0.27 7.90 3.79
N LEU A 72 -0.02 6.64 3.47
CA LEU A 72 0.12 5.63 4.51
C LEU A 72 1.30 5.95 5.43
N THR A 73 2.41 6.37 4.85
CA THR A 73 3.58 6.71 5.64
C THR A 73 3.30 7.85 6.60
N GLN A 74 2.56 8.86 6.15
CA GLN A 74 2.22 9.97 7.01
C GLN A 74 1.33 9.53 8.17
N ILE A 75 0.37 8.65 7.88
CA ILE A 75 -0.50 8.15 8.93
C ILE A 75 0.29 7.34 9.94
N LEU A 76 1.19 6.49 9.46
CA LEU A 76 2.00 5.66 10.34
C LEU A 76 2.94 6.51 11.20
N ASN A 77 3.51 7.55 10.62
CA ASN A 77 4.38 8.44 11.37
C ASN A 77 3.64 9.16 12.48
N LYS A 78 2.43 9.60 12.18
CA LYS A 78 1.60 10.24 13.21
C LYS A 78 1.27 9.26 14.32
N SER A 79 0.98 8.03 13.95
CA SER A 79 0.66 7.01 14.93
C SER A 79 1.82 6.76 15.87
N GLU A 80 3.03 6.81 15.35
CA GLU A 80 4.21 6.59 16.18
C GLU A 80 4.63 7.80 16.97
N SER A 81 4.42 8.99 16.42
CA SER A 81 4.96 10.18 17.02
C SER A 81 4.24 10.60 18.31
N TRP A 82 3.01 10.11 18.51
CA TRP A 82 2.30 10.49 19.74
C TRP A 82 2.71 9.63 20.93
N LYS A 83 3.49 8.62 20.72
CA LYS A 83 3.93 7.78 21.82
C LYS A 83 4.89 8.54 22.72
N PRO A 84 4.68 8.45 24.01
CA PRO A 84 5.58 9.14 24.94
C PRO A 84 6.98 8.57 24.93
#